data_be97ab6604a2efa9daa4e12e789489c1
#
_entry.id   be97ab6604a2efa9daa4e12e789489c1
#
_cell.length_a   1.000
_cell.length_b   1.000
_cell.length_c   1.000
_cell.angle_alpha   90.00
_cell.angle_beta   90.00
_cell.angle_gamma   90.00
#
_symmetry.space_group_name_H-M   'P 1'
#
loop_
_entity.id
_entity.type
_entity.pdbx_description
1 polymer ?
#
loop_
_entity_poly.entity_id
_entity_poly.type
_entity_poly.pdbx_seq_one_letter_code
_entity_poly.pdbx_strand_id
1 'polypeptide(L)'
;MINLHHSQHPAPLTAMALMVAMVMLCACQGTINKKSGSRNIAPRNAEAKYDGIDISSYQGYIDWEKVSSDKDIRFVYIKATEGSTYRSPHYAHNITQARRHGLLVGSYHYLSSTSTIDEQFENFSTFALKSIQDLIPMLDVEVRGNWSRSQLIDSVDKFCELVERHYGVQPMIYSTMGFYNKNLTPHFNKHHLYIGRYSSAEPEINWEGEYTIWQYSESGIIPGIDSYVDLCRFHKDGWLDEILLNAD
;
A
#
# COMPACT_ATOMS: atom_id res chain seq x y z
N MET A 1 50.18 71.51 7.51
CA MET A 1 49.68 72.87 7.21
C MET A 1 48.18 72.78 7.11
N ILE A 2 47.53 73.58 8.00
CA ILE A 2 46.20 74.16 7.89
C ILE A 2 45.05 73.16 7.91
N ASN A 3 44.41 72.87 9.06
CA ASN A 3 43.39 73.61 9.81
C ASN A 3 42.16 74.03 8.96
N LEU A 4 40.97 73.59 9.37
CA LEU A 4 39.88 74.35 9.98
C LEU A 4 38.65 73.45 10.10
N HIS A 5 38.28 73.12 11.28
CA HIS A 5 37.13 73.52 12.10
C HIS A 5 35.88 74.14 11.39
N HIS A 6 34.77 73.52 11.61
CA HIS A 6 33.52 74.14 12.14
C HIS A 6 32.49 72.98 12.36
N SER A 7 32.17 72.64 13.58
CA SER A 7 31.20 73.05 14.59
C SER A 7 29.86 73.52 14.00
N GLN A 8 28.81 72.84 14.30
CA GLN A 8 27.74 73.21 15.28
C GLN A 8 26.40 72.57 14.88
N HIS A 9 25.91 71.96 15.72
CA HIS A 9 24.73 72.00 16.65
C HIS A 9 23.38 71.58 16.14
N PRO A 10 22.56 71.02 17.02
CA PRO A 10 21.42 70.14 16.74
C PRO A 10 20.10 70.92 16.80
N ALA A 11 19.11 70.36 16.14
CA ALA A 11 17.70 70.56 16.50
C ALA A 11 16.77 69.89 15.55
N PRO A 12 15.51 69.73 15.87
CA PRO A 12 14.93 69.12 17.06
C PRO A 12 14.04 67.91 16.69
N LEU A 13 13.69 67.18 17.70
CA LEU A 13 12.67 66.11 17.69
C LEU A 13 11.34 66.58 17.07
N THR A 14 10.92 65.96 16.01
CA THR A 14 9.51 65.91 15.63
C THR A 14 9.01 64.49 15.88
N ALA A 15 8.14 64.40 16.86
CA ALA A 15 7.35 63.24 17.18
C ALA A 15 6.50 62.85 15.97
N MET A 16 6.80 61.71 15.35
CA MET A 16 5.92 61.11 14.35
C MET A 16 5.21 59.94 15.01
N ALA A 17 3.93 60.18 15.21
CA ALA A 17 2.99 59.25 15.82
C ALA A 17 3.03 57.86 15.13
N LEU A 18 3.34 56.84 15.92
CA LEU A 18 3.10 55.45 15.52
C LEU A 18 1.58 55.22 15.48
N MET A 19 1.00 55.21 14.29
CA MET A 19 -0.31 54.61 14.05
C MET A 19 -0.12 53.08 14.06
N VAL A 20 -0.43 52.49 15.20
CA VAL A 20 -0.58 51.04 15.30
C VAL A 20 -1.87 50.68 14.58
N ALA A 21 -1.74 50.25 13.35
CA ALA A 21 -2.84 49.58 12.64
C ALA A 21 -3.04 48.22 13.29
N MET A 22 -4.01 48.14 14.15
CA MET A 22 -4.52 46.90 14.75
C MET A 22 -5.28 46.15 13.67
N VAL A 23 -4.57 45.29 12.88
CA VAL A 23 -5.22 44.34 11.99
C VAL A 23 -5.86 43.28 12.88
N MET A 24 -7.16 43.40 13.08
CA MET A 24 -7.97 42.29 13.61
C MET A 24 -7.88 41.14 12.63
N LEU A 25 -7.00 40.17 12.90
CA LEU A 25 -7.09 38.85 12.34
C LEU A 25 -8.35 38.19 12.91
N CYS A 26 -9.43 38.27 12.14
CA CYS A 26 -10.60 37.44 12.34
C CYS A 26 -10.16 36.02 12.07
N ALA A 27 -9.68 35.31 13.10
CA ALA A 27 -9.45 33.89 13.06
C ALA A 27 -10.82 33.21 12.93
N CYS A 28 -11.24 32.98 11.68
CA CYS A 28 -12.24 31.97 11.41
C CYS A 28 -11.62 30.62 11.82
N GLN A 29 -11.83 30.25 13.09
CA GLN A 29 -11.70 28.87 13.53
C GLN A 29 -12.82 28.07 12.83
N GLY A 30 -12.59 27.76 11.55
CA GLY A 30 -13.27 26.67 10.91
C GLY A 30 -12.84 25.43 11.64
N THR A 31 -13.68 24.93 12.52
CA THR A 31 -13.62 23.54 12.99
C THR A 31 -13.65 22.66 11.74
N ILE A 32 -12.45 22.24 11.30
CA ILE A 32 -12.33 21.14 10.36
C ILE A 32 -12.83 19.92 11.14
N ASN A 33 -14.13 19.66 11.03
CA ASN A 33 -14.66 18.35 11.32
C ASN A 33 -13.98 17.40 10.34
N LYS A 34 -12.85 16.79 10.76
CA LYS A 34 -12.33 15.56 10.20
C LYS A 34 -13.43 14.50 10.42
N LYS A 35 -14.45 14.47 9.55
CA LYS A 35 -15.16 13.24 9.31
C LYS A 35 -14.10 12.30 8.75
N SER A 36 -13.58 11.43 9.58
CA SER A 36 -13.04 10.15 9.17
C SER A 36 -14.06 9.61 8.17
N GLY A 37 -13.75 9.71 6.89
CA GLY A 37 -14.60 9.20 5.83
C GLY A 37 -14.54 7.69 5.91
N SER A 38 -15.38 7.10 6.76
CA SER A 38 -15.72 5.70 6.68
C SER A 38 -16.18 5.48 5.24
N ARG A 39 -15.34 4.86 4.41
CA ARG A 39 -15.76 4.44 3.08
C ARG A 39 -16.89 3.46 3.32
N ASN A 40 -18.07 3.70 2.74
CA ASN A 40 -19.15 2.74 2.72
C ASN A 40 -18.72 1.56 1.83
N ILE A 41 -18.00 0.61 2.43
CA ILE A 41 -17.68 -0.65 1.77
C ILE A 41 -18.98 -1.44 1.70
N ALA A 42 -19.42 -1.74 0.48
CA ALA A 42 -20.61 -2.55 0.30
C ALA A 42 -20.42 -3.93 0.98
N PRO A 43 -21.44 -4.46 1.67
CA PRO A 43 -21.34 -5.79 2.24
C PRO A 43 -21.07 -6.82 1.13
N ARG A 44 -20.40 -7.91 1.52
CA ARG A 44 -20.15 -9.03 0.60
C ARG A 44 -21.47 -9.61 0.12
N ASN A 45 -21.57 -9.88 -1.18
CA ASN A 45 -22.64 -10.72 -1.70
C ASN A 45 -22.44 -12.15 -1.19
N ALA A 46 -23.43 -12.74 -0.54
CA ALA A 46 -23.35 -14.11 -0.01
C ALA A 46 -23.13 -15.17 -1.10
N GLU A 47 -23.51 -14.87 -2.34
CA GLU A 47 -23.31 -15.75 -3.51
C GLU A 47 -22.05 -15.40 -4.33
N ALA A 48 -21.22 -14.46 -3.85
CA ALA A 48 -20.04 -14.03 -4.54
C ALA A 48 -19.09 -15.21 -4.81
N LYS A 49 -18.65 -15.33 -6.06
CA LYS A 49 -17.72 -16.39 -6.49
C LYS A 49 -16.29 -16.10 -6.05
N TYR A 50 -15.95 -14.84 -5.89
CA TYR A 50 -14.66 -14.31 -5.44
C TYR A 50 -14.88 -12.99 -4.71
N ASP A 51 -13.84 -12.46 -4.10
CA ASP A 51 -13.89 -11.18 -3.39
C ASP A 51 -12.98 -10.13 -4.03
N GLY A 52 -12.00 -10.57 -4.80
CA GLY A 52 -11.03 -9.71 -5.45
C GLY A 52 -10.13 -10.45 -6.42
N ILE A 53 -9.20 -9.68 -6.97
CA ILE A 53 -8.21 -10.16 -7.93
C ILE A 53 -6.83 -9.63 -7.56
N ASP A 54 -5.78 -10.27 -8.06
CA ASP A 54 -4.47 -9.64 -8.12
C ASP A 54 -3.92 -9.67 -9.54
N ILE A 55 -3.13 -8.63 -9.85
CA ILE A 55 -2.63 -8.37 -11.20
C ILE A 55 -1.18 -7.92 -11.19
N SER A 56 -0.54 -8.13 -12.32
CA SER A 56 0.80 -7.62 -12.62
C SER A 56 0.83 -6.91 -13.98
N SER A 57 2.01 -6.67 -14.52
CA SER A 57 2.16 -6.22 -15.91
C SER A 57 1.71 -7.26 -16.94
N TYR A 58 1.55 -8.52 -16.53
CA TYR A 58 1.11 -9.60 -17.41
C TYR A 58 -0.30 -9.38 -17.98
N GLN A 59 -1.19 -8.76 -17.19
CA GLN A 59 -2.57 -8.48 -17.61
C GLN A 59 -2.67 -7.35 -18.67
N GLY A 60 -1.58 -6.61 -18.91
CA GLY A 60 -1.51 -5.59 -19.96
C GLY A 60 -2.48 -4.42 -19.73
N TYR A 61 -3.20 -4.04 -20.78
CA TYR A 61 -4.24 -3.02 -20.71
C TYR A 61 -5.51 -3.60 -20.10
N ILE A 62 -6.09 -2.89 -19.14
CA ILE A 62 -7.31 -3.29 -18.42
C ILE A 62 -8.39 -2.23 -18.60
N ASP A 63 -9.57 -2.66 -18.98
CA ASP A 63 -10.79 -1.85 -19.04
C ASP A 63 -11.45 -1.84 -17.65
N TRP A 64 -11.04 -0.88 -16.84
CA TRP A 64 -11.48 -0.77 -15.44
C TRP A 64 -12.97 -0.47 -15.27
N GLU A 65 -13.61 0.13 -16.27
CA GLU A 65 -15.06 0.33 -16.26
C GLU A 65 -15.78 -1.02 -16.30
N LYS A 66 -15.33 -1.93 -17.16
CA LYS A 66 -15.89 -3.29 -17.21
C LYS A 66 -15.55 -4.09 -15.97
N VAL A 67 -14.29 -4.06 -15.50
CA VAL A 67 -13.88 -4.78 -14.29
C VAL A 67 -14.72 -4.35 -13.08
N SER A 68 -14.92 -3.07 -12.87
CA SER A 68 -15.70 -2.53 -11.74
C SER A 68 -17.21 -2.77 -11.85
N SER A 69 -17.69 -3.16 -13.02
CA SER A 69 -19.11 -3.54 -13.20
C SER A 69 -19.41 -4.89 -12.54
N ASP A 70 -18.41 -5.73 -12.36
CA ASP A 70 -18.51 -6.97 -11.62
C ASP A 70 -18.52 -6.68 -10.10
N LYS A 71 -19.66 -6.91 -9.47
CA LYS A 71 -19.87 -6.57 -8.05
C LYS A 71 -19.24 -7.55 -7.07
N ASP A 72 -18.75 -8.68 -7.55
CA ASP A 72 -17.97 -9.60 -6.73
C ASP A 72 -16.53 -9.10 -6.54
N ILE A 73 -16.01 -8.23 -7.44
CA ILE A 73 -14.68 -7.62 -7.30
C ILE A 73 -14.76 -6.42 -6.38
N ARG A 74 -14.26 -6.57 -5.15
CA ARG A 74 -14.25 -5.51 -4.12
C ARG A 74 -12.89 -4.87 -3.99
N PHE A 75 -11.82 -5.61 -4.30
CA PHE A 75 -10.45 -5.13 -4.19
C PHE A 75 -9.54 -5.70 -5.29
N VAL A 76 -8.41 -5.03 -5.46
CA VAL A 76 -7.34 -5.50 -6.33
C VAL A 76 -5.97 -5.24 -5.70
N TYR A 77 -5.10 -6.26 -5.66
CA TYR A 77 -3.68 -6.08 -5.41
C TYR A 77 -2.92 -5.96 -6.73
N ILE A 78 -2.01 -4.99 -6.81
CA ILE A 78 -1.30 -4.64 -8.05
C ILE A 78 0.21 -4.71 -7.82
N LYS A 79 0.93 -5.50 -8.65
CA LYS A 79 2.39 -5.52 -8.61
C LYS A 79 2.95 -4.14 -8.86
N ALA A 80 3.64 -3.60 -7.87
CA ALA A 80 4.32 -2.32 -7.99
C ALA A 80 5.78 -2.53 -8.42
N THR A 81 6.51 -3.37 -7.68
CA THR A 81 7.95 -3.52 -7.83
C THR A 81 8.42 -4.95 -7.61
N GLU A 82 9.65 -5.24 -8.05
CA GLU A 82 10.38 -6.48 -7.78
C GLU A 82 11.86 -6.16 -7.60
N GLY A 83 12.51 -6.75 -6.59
CA GLY A 83 13.90 -6.48 -6.32
C GLY A 83 14.19 -4.98 -6.16
N SER A 84 15.42 -4.57 -6.40
CA SER A 84 15.84 -3.16 -6.21
C SER A 84 15.53 -2.24 -7.37
N THR A 85 15.17 -2.75 -8.57
CA THR A 85 15.11 -1.93 -9.78
C THR A 85 13.87 -2.07 -10.63
N TYR A 86 13.21 -3.22 -10.60
CA TYR A 86 12.00 -3.40 -11.42
C TYR A 86 10.83 -2.59 -10.87
N ARG A 87 10.19 -1.83 -11.75
CA ARG A 87 8.92 -1.13 -11.52
C ARG A 87 7.93 -1.53 -12.59
N SER A 88 6.73 -1.94 -12.19
CA SER A 88 5.70 -2.36 -13.14
C SER A 88 5.28 -1.20 -14.04
N PRO A 89 5.38 -1.34 -15.36
CA PRO A 89 5.10 -0.24 -16.30
C PRO A 89 3.63 0.20 -16.28
N HIS A 90 2.72 -0.69 -15.90
CA HIS A 90 1.27 -0.40 -15.87
C HIS A 90 0.77 -0.02 -14.47
N TYR A 91 1.62 -0.06 -13.43
CA TYR A 91 1.20 0.16 -12.04
C TYR A 91 0.49 1.49 -11.83
N ALA A 92 1.12 2.60 -12.21
CA ALA A 92 0.56 3.94 -11.97
C ALA A 92 -0.80 4.14 -12.66
N HIS A 93 -0.96 3.59 -13.86
CA HIS A 93 -2.23 3.60 -14.57
C HIS A 93 -3.26 2.74 -13.85
N ASN A 94 -2.92 1.48 -13.57
CA ASN A 94 -3.85 0.51 -13.01
C ASN A 94 -4.34 0.93 -11.61
N ILE A 95 -3.44 1.34 -10.70
CA ILE A 95 -3.86 1.75 -9.35
C ILE A 95 -4.76 2.98 -9.38
N THR A 96 -4.47 3.95 -10.26
CA THR A 96 -5.27 5.15 -10.40
C THR A 96 -6.66 4.84 -10.97
N GLN A 97 -6.72 4.02 -12.02
CA GLN A 97 -8.00 3.72 -12.67
C GLN A 97 -8.85 2.77 -11.83
N ALA A 98 -8.30 1.71 -11.25
CA ALA A 98 -9.04 0.82 -10.35
C ALA A 98 -9.70 1.61 -9.20
N ARG A 99 -8.92 2.48 -8.55
CA ARG A 99 -9.41 3.33 -7.46
C ARG A 99 -10.46 4.33 -7.92
N ARG A 100 -10.28 4.93 -9.10
CA ARG A 100 -11.25 5.86 -9.71
C ARG A 100 -12.60 5.19 -9.97
N HIS A 101 -12.61 3.91 -10.30
CA HIS A 101 -13.81 3.12 -10.53
C HIS A 101 -14.36 2.46 -9.24
N GLY A 102 -13.82 2.83 -8.07
CA GLY A 102 -14.39 2.48 -6.76
C GLY A 102 -13.88 1.17 -6.18
N LEU A 103 -12.89 0.51 -6.79
CA LEU A 103 -12.24 -0.65 -6.21
C LEU A 103 -11.25 -0.23 -5.12
N LEU A 104 -11.14 -1.04 -4.07
CA LEU A 104 -10.09 -0.87 -3.06
C LEU A 104 -8.78 -1.39 -3.64
N VAL A 105 -7.70 -0.62 -3.49
CA VAL A 105 -6.43 -0.96 -4.10
C VAL A 105 -5.33 -1.17 -3.07
N GLY A 106 -4.54 -2.22 -3.28
CA GLY A 106 -3.30 -2.48 -2.57
C GLY A 106 -2.15 -2.69 -3.54
N SER A 107 -0.93 -2.54 -3.05
CA SER A 107 0.28 -2.72 -3.84
C SER A 107 1.11 -3.86 -3.28
N TYR A 108 1.78 -4.61 -4.16
CA TYR A 108 2.72 -5.62 -3.71
C TYR A 108 4.12 -5.47 -4.29
N HIS A 109 5.08 -5.96 -3.50
CA HIS A 109 6.48 -6.07 -3.84
C HIS A 109 6.89 -7.54 -3.93
N TYR A 110 7.49 -7.96 -5.04
CA TYR A 110 8.05 -9.29 -5.19
C TYR A 110 9.48 -9.32 -4.64
N LEU A 111 9.70 -10.13 -3.60
CA LEU A 111 10.97 -10.23 -2.90
C LEU A 111 12.02 -10.98 -3.73
N SER A 112 13.22 -10.45 -3.80
CA SER A 112 14.35 -11.04 -4.52
C SER A 112 15.56 -11.25 -3.63
N SER A 113 16.30 -12.33 -3.87
CA SER A 113 17.59 -12.59 -3.18
C SER A 113 18.81 -11.93 -3.88
N THR A 114 18.57 -11.09 -4.88
CA THR A 114 19.65 -10.53 -5.73
C THR A 114 20.09 -9.12 -5.34
N SER A 115 19.42 -8.50 -4.38
CA SER A 115 19.71 -7.16 -3.87
C SER A 115 19.43 -7.06 -2.38
N THR A 116 19.89 -6.00 -1.73
CA THR A 116 19.67 -5.77 -0.31
C THR A 116 18.21 -5.43 -0.03
N ILE A 117 17.74 -5.70 1.19
CA ILE A 117 16.36 -5.40 1.59
C ILE A 117 16.11 -3.89 1.63
N ASP A 118 17.11 -3.09 2.03
CA ASP A 118 17.00 -1.64 2.04
C ASP A 118 16.77 -1.07 0.64
N GLU A 119 17.52 -1.54 -0.38
CA GLU A 119 17.32 -1.14 -1.76
C GLU A 119 15.96 -1.56 -2.32
N GLN A 120 15.49 -2.77 -1.97
CA GLN A 120 14.18 -3.26 -2.38
C GLN A 120 13.07 -2.44 -1.75
N PHE A 121 13.18 -2.13 -0.46
CA PHE A 121 12.23 -1.29 0.23
C PHE A 121 12.22 0.15 -0.31
N GLU A 122 13.37 0.73 -0.60
CA GLU A 122 13.46 2.05 -1.25
C GLU A 122 12.75 2.06 -2.60
N ASN A 123 12.98 1.02 -3.43
CA ASN A 123 12.30 0.85 -4.70
C ASN A 123 10.77 0.79 -4.52
N PHE A 124 10.29 0.02 -3.52
CA PHE A 124 8.86 -0.12 -3.24
C PHE A 124 8.26 1.17 -2.68
N SER A 125 8.80 1.71 -1.59
CA SER A 125 8.21 2.83 -0.85
C SER A 125 8.18 4.13 -1.64
N THR A 126 9.13 4.35 -2.55
CA THR A 126 9.15 5.52 -3.44
C THR A 126 8.19 5.40 -4.63
N PHE A 127 7.69 4.21 -4.93
CA PHE A 127 6.79 3.97 -6.05
C PHE A 127 5.36 3.65 -5.62
N ALA A 128 5.17 2.86 -4.57
CA ALA A 128 3.88 2.50 -4.00
C ALA A 128 3.50 3.46 -2.85
N LEU A 129 3.23 4.71 -3.16
CA LEU A 129 2.96 5.75 -2.15
C LEU A 129 1.76 5.40 -1.28
N LYS A 130 1.86 5.62 0.06
CA LYS A 130 0.78 5.40 1.03
C LYS A 130 -0.52 6.09 0.62
N SER A 131 -0.45 7.31 0.13
CA SER A 131 -1.62 8.14 -0.20
C SER A 131 -2.51 7.62 -1.33
N ILE A 132 -1.99 6.71 -2.16
CA ILE A 132 -2.75 6.14 -3.28
C ILE A 132 -3.25 4.72 -3.02
N GLN A 133 -2.99 4.17 -1.83
CA GLN A 133 -3.41 2.83 -1.44
C GLN A 133 -4.59 2.88 -0.47
N ASP A 134 -5.42 1.86 -0.51
CA ASP A 134 -6.56 1.66 0.36
C ASP A 134 -6.37 0.44 1.27
N LEU A 135 -5.51 -0.49 0.86
CA LEU A 135 -5.19 -1.73 1.57
C LEU A 135 -3.74 -1.70 2.07
N ILE A 136 -3.47 -2.49 3.11
CA ILE A 136 -2.11 -2.66 3.62
C ILE A 136 -1.19 -3.17 2.52
N PRO A 137 0.10 -2.76 2.50
CA PRO A 137 1.06 -3.27 1.52
C PRO A 137 1.20 -4.79 1.61
N MET A 138 1.55 -5.44 0.51
CA MET A 138 1.79 -6.88 0.48
C MET A 138 3.22 -7.18 0.05
N LEU A 139 3.86 -8.11 0.75
CA LEU A 139 5.16 -8.69 0.41
C LEU A 139 4.95 -10.07 -0.19
N ASP A 140 5.35 -10.24 -1.43
CA ASP A 140 5.25 -11.49 -2.18
C ASP A 140 6.54 -12.29 -2.05
N VAL A 141 6.45 -13.49 -1.45
CA VAL A 141 7.59 -14.33 -1.08
C VAL A 141 7.40 -15.75 -1.60
N GLU A 142 7.89 -16.00 -2.80
CA GLU A 142 7.69 -17.28 -3.49
C GLU A 142 8.97 -18.08 -3.72
N VAL A 143 10.12 -17.40 -3.70
CA VAL A 143 11.40 -18.02 -3.98
C VAL A 143 12.41 -17.66 -2.91
N ARG A 144 13.24 -18.64 -2.55
CA ARG A 144 14.34 -18.43 -1.63
C ARG A 144 15.60 -17.89 -2.33
N GLY A 145 15.76 -18.23 -3.60
CA GLY A 145 16.95 -17.90 -4.35
C GLY A 145 18.22 -18.45 -3.69
N ASN A 146 19.20 -17.57 -3.49
CA ASN A 146 20.49 -17.92 -2.89
C ASN A 146 20.49 -17.92 -1.35
N TRP A 147 19.41 -17.53 -0.70
CA TRP A 147 19.35 -17.46 0.75
C TRP A 147 19.19 -18.85 1.41
N SER A 148 19.80 -19.04 2.57
CA SER A 148 19.37 -20.07 3.52
C SER A 148 17.97 -19.75 4.05
N ARG A 149 17.33 -20.72 4.75
CA ARG A 149 16.04 -20.45 5.38
C ARG A 149 16.11 -19.32 6.42
N SER A 150 17.18 -19.28 7.21
CA SER A 150 17.38 -18.21 8.20
C SER A 150 17.51 -16.86 7.52
N GLN A 151 18.35 -16.74 6.49
CA GLN A 151 18.51 -15.51 5.73
C GLN A 151 17.20 -15.03 5.09
N LEU A 152 16.37 -15.97 4.59
CA LEU A 152 15.05 -15.62 4.08
C LEU A 152 14.17 -15.03 5.18
N ILE A 153 14.10 -15.68 6.35
CA ILE A 153 13.32 -15.17 7.49
C ILE A 153 13.82 -13.79 7.90
N ASP A 154 15.13 -13.62 8.12
CA ASP A 154 15.73 -12.33 8.50
C ASP A 154 15.45 -11.24 7.47
N SER A 155 15.41 -11.61 6.18
CA SER A 155 15.10 -10.68 5.08
C SER A 155 13.64 -10.26 5.07
N VAL A 156 12.71 -11.20 5.26
CA VAL A 156 11.27 -10.92 5.35
C VAL A 156 10.98 -10.08 6.57
N ASP A 157 11.51 -10.43 7.75
CA ASP A 157 11.37 -9.63 8.97
C ASP A 157 11.84 -8.19 8.76
N LYS A 158 13.03 -8.02 8.19
CA LYS A 158 13.56 -6.68 7.91
C LYS A 158 12.66 -5.87 6.99
N PHE A 159 12.13 -6.48 5.93
CA PHE A 159 11.21 -5.80 5.03
C PHE A 159 9.90 -5.42 5.75
N CYS A 160 9.36 -6.32 6.57
CA CYS A 160 8.16 -6.05 7.37
C CYS A 160 8.37 -4.88 8.34
N GLU A 161 9.50 -4.82 9.04
CA GLU A 161 9.86 -3.70 9.92
C GLU A 161 9.95 -2.36 9.17
N LEU A 162 10.51 -2.37 7.94
CA LEU A 162 10.61 -1.18 7.10
C LEU A 162 9.22 -0.70 6.65
N VAL A 163 8.34 -1.63 6.27
CA VAL A 163 6.95 -1.33 5.93
C VAL A 163 6.21 -0.76 7.13
N GLU A 164 6.31 -1.39 8.30
CA GLU A 164 5.65 -0.90 9.52
C GLU A 164 6.07 0.52 9.86
N ARG A 165 7.37 0.83 9.81
CA ARG A 165 7.88 2.18 10.07
C ARG A 165 7.38 3.23 9.09
N HIS A 166 7.19 2.87 7.82
CA HIS A 166 6.84 3.81 6.76
C HIS A 166 5.32 3.96 6.57
N TYR A 167 4.60 2.83 6.59
CA TYR A 167 3.15 2.81 6.34
C TYR A 167 2.34 2.82 7.63
N GLY A 168 2.95 2.54 8.80
CA GLY A 168 2.30 2.48 10.10
C GLY A 168 1.53 1.18 10.35
N VAL A 169 1.74 0.16 9.52
CA VAL A 169 1.06 -1.15 9.60
C VAL A 169 2.00 -2.26 9.16
N GLN A 170 1.79 -3.48 9.67
CA GLN A 170 2.46 -4.67 9.16
C GLN A 170 1.97 -5.01 7.75
N PRO A 171 2.86 -5.45 6.85
CA PRO A 171 2.42 -5.90 5.53
C PRO A 171 1.68 -7.24 5.62
N MET A 172 0.81 -7.48 4.65
CA MET A 172 0.34 -8.82 4.32
C MET A 172 1.48 -9.61 3.68
N ILE A 173 1.57 -10.91 3.93
CA ILE A 173 2.55 -11.80 3.30
C ILE A 173 1.82 -12.70 2.31
N TYR A 174 2.17 -12.59 1.03
CA TYR A 174 1.77 -13.55 0.02
C TYR A 174 2.82 -14.65 -0.13
N SER A 175 2.34 -15.87 -0.30
CA SER A 175 3.17 -17.00 -0.70
C SER A 175 2.31 -18.15 -1.23
N THR A 176 2.89 -19.06 -2.00
CA THR A 176 2.21 -20.34 -2.26
C THR A 176 2.20 -21.19 -0.98
N MET A 177 1.12 -21.95 -0.75
CA MET A 177 0.96 -22.78 0.44
C MET A 177 2.17 -23.69 0.70
N GLY A 178 2.67 -24.35 -0.36
CA GLY A 178 3.82 -25.26 -0.23
C GLY A 178 5.10 -24.52 0.17
N PHE A 179 5.36 -23.36 -0.41
CA PHE A 179 6.54 -22.55 -0.06
C PHE A 179 6.44 -21.99 1.35
N TYR A 180 5.27 -21.44 1.72
CA TYR A 180 5.01 -20.90 3.05
C TYR A 180 5.26 -21.96 4.12
N ASN A 181 4.59 -23.09 4.03
CA ASN A 181 4.68 -24.18 4.99
C ASN A 181 6.10 -24.75 5.14
N LYS A 182 6.90 -24.73 4.08
CA LYS A 182 8.28 -25.22 4.08
C LYS A 182 9.27 -24.21 4.64
N ASN A 183 9.09 -22.91 4.36
CA ASN A 183 10.14 -21.93 4.54
C ASN A 183 9.79 -20.83 5.57
N LEU A 184 8.53 -20.47 5.75
CA LEU A 184 8.12 -19.27 6.51
C LEU A 184 7.41 -19.60 7.82
N THR A 185 6.63 -20.68 7.84
CA THR A 185 5.91 -21.10 9.06
C THR A 185 6.89 -21.59 10.15
N PRO A 186 6.62 -21.43 11.46
CA PRO A 186 5.50 -20.68 12.04
C PRO A 186 5.77 -19.18 12.23
N HIS A 187 6.91 -18.68 11.72
CA HIS A 187 7.46 -17.38 12.08
C HIS A 187 6.50 -16.23 11.78
N PHE A 188 5.81 -16.33 10.63
CA PHE A 188 4.90 -15.28 10.16
C PHE A 188 3.41 -15.61 10.34
N ASN A 189 3.05 -16.64 11.12
CA ASN A 189 1.64 -17.05 11.30
C ASN A 189 0.73 -15.98 11.94
N LYS A 190 1.30 -14.89 12.47
CA LYS A 190 0.55 -13.77 13.07
C LYS A 190 0.27 -12.63 12.08
N HIS A 191 0.86 -12.70 10.89
CA HIS A 191 0.57 -11.73 9.83
C HIS A 191 -0.73 -12.07 9.12
N HIS A 192 -1.32 -11.11 8.45
CA HIS A 192 -2.31 -11.40 7.42
C HIS A 192 -1.63 -12.18 6.30
N LEU A 193 -2.12 -13.37 6.01
CA LEU A 193 -1.54 -14.24 4.99
C LEU A 193 -2.43 -14.30 3.75
N TYR A 194 -1.85 -14.09 2.60
CA TYR A 194 -2.46 -14.29 1.29
C TYR A 194 -1.82 -15.54 0.67
N ILE A 195 -2.58 -16.62 0.59
CA ILE A 195 -2.01 -17.92 0.24
C ILE A 195 -2.52 -18.42 -1.09
N GLY A 196 -1.59 -18.64 -2.01
CA GLY A 196 -1.83 -19.30 -3.29
C GLY A 196 -1.94 -20.81 -3.12
N ARG A 197 -3.11 -21.36 -3.47
CA ARG A 197 -3.35 -22.80 -3.62
C ARG A 197 -4.39 -23.01 -4.72
N TYR A 198 -3.97 -23.39 -5.89
CA TYR A 198 -4.84 -23.59 -7.07
C TYR A 198 -5.52 -24.96 -7.03
N SER A 199 -6.59 -25.04 -6.27
CA SER A 199 -7.29 -26.28 -6.00
C SER A 199 -8.71 -26.00 -5.46
N SER A 200 -9.56 -27.02 -5.39
CA SER A 200 -10.87 -26.91 -4.74
C SER A 200 -10.79 -27.02 -3.19
N ALA A 201 -9.65 -27.47 -2.67
CA ALA A 201 -9.43 -27.58 -1.23
C ALA A 201 -8.75 -26.34 -0.71
N GLU A 202 -9.23 -25.81 0.41
CA GLU A 202 -8.69 -24.63 1.07
C GLU A 202 -7.23 -24.82 1.54
N PRO A 203 -6.44 -23.74 1.66
CA PRO A 203 -5.10 -23.81 2.22
C PRO A 203 -5.09 -24.31 3.67
N GLU A 204 -4.09 -25.10 3.97
CA GLU A 204 -3.78 -25.55 5.33
C GLU A 204 -2.43 -24.97 5.75
N ILE A 205 -2.41 -24.13 6.78
CA ILE A 205 -1.19 -23.52 7.31
C ILE A 205 -0.72 -24.32 8.51
N ASN A 206 0.52 -24.79 8.44
CA ASN A 206 1.13 -25.56 9.52
C ASN A 206 1.24 -24.74 10.83
N TRP A 207 1.30 -25.42 11.97
CA TRP A 207 1.50 -24.83 13.29
C TRP A 207 0.39 -23.83 13.68
N GLU A 208 -0.87 -24.22 13.46
CA GLU A 208 -2.05 -23.44 13.84
C GLU A 208 -2.10 -22.03 13.19
N GLY A 209 -1.45 -21.89 12.02
CA GLY A 209 -1.55 -20.67 11.24
C GLY A 209 -2.92 -20.56 10.54
N GLU A 210 -3.35 -19.32 10.31
CA GLU A 210 -4.57 -19.01 9.60
C GLU A 210 -4.26 -18.09 8.42
N TYR A 211 -4.91 -18.29 7.28
CA TYR A 211 -4.79 -17.39 6.14
C TYR A 211 -5.95 -16.38 6.10
N THR A 212 -5.68 -15.20 5.57
CA THR A 212 -6.67 -14.13 5.41
C THR A 212 -7.33 -14.20 4.04
N ILE A 213 -6.53 -14.37 2.99
CA ILE A 213 -6.97 -14.45 1.60
C ILE A 213 -6.44 -15.74 0.98
N TRP A 214 -7.29 -16.40 0.23
CA TRP A 214 -6.96 -17.55 -0.58
C TRP A 214 -7.03 -17.20 -2.06
N GLN A 215 -5.88 -17.25 -2.75
CA GLN A 215 -5.80 -17.22 -4.20
C GLN A 215 -6.03 -18.65 -4.71
N TYR A 216 -7.24 -18.91 -5.17
CA TYR A 216 -7.67 -20.28 -5.49
C TYR A 216 -7.59 -20.62 -6.97
N SER A 217 -7.41 -19.62 -7.84
CA SER A 217 -7.33 -19.79 -9.29
C SER A 217 -6.36 -18.79 -9.90
N GLU A 218 -5.55 -19.26 -10.84
CA GLU A 218 -4.67 -18.44 -11.69
C GLU A 218 -5.23 -18.31 -13.14
N SER A 219 -6.45 -18.76 -13.37
CA SER A 219 -7.08 -18.84 -14.69
C SER A 219 -8.46 -18.21 -14.73
N GLY A 220 -8.69 -17.20 -13.90
CA GLY A 220 -9.93 -16.42 -13.90
C GLY A 220 -10.13 -15.67 -15.21
N ILE A 221 -11.39 -15.52 -15.61
CA ILE A 221 -11.78 -14.72 -16.77
C ILE A 221 -12.69 -13.60 -16.26
N ILE A 222 -12.23 -12.35 -16.37
CA ILE A 222 -12.93 -11.17 -15.92
C ILE A 222 -13.18 -10.25 -17.12
N PRO A 223 -14.41 -9.79 -17.36
CA PRO A 223 -14.69 -8.83 -18.40
C PRO A 223 -13.83 -7.56 -18.25
N GLY A 224 -13.10 -7.19 -19.28
CA GLY A 224 -12.18 -6.05 -19.25
C GLY A 224 -10.72 -6.41 -19.05
N ILE A 225 -10.40 -7.69 -18.85
CA ILE A 225 -9.04 -8.25 -18.82
C ILE A 225 -8.94 -9.30 -19.91
N ASP A 226 -8.01 -9.11 -20.86
CA ASP A 226 -7.88 -9.99 -22.04
C ASP A 226 -7.05 -11.26 -21.77
N SER A 227 -6.40 -11.36 -20.61
CA SER A 227 -5.62 -12.52 -20.15
C SER A 227 -6.28 -13.19 -18.95
N TYR A 228 -5.74 -14.33 -18.55
CA TYR A 228 -6.10 -14.91 -17.25
C TYR A 228 -5.67 -14.00 -16.11
N VAL A 229 -6.45 -14.08 -15.02
CA VAL A 229 -6.23 -13.28 -13.79
C VAL A 229 -6.42 -14.16 -12.56
N ASP A 230 -5.70 -13.83 -11.51
CA ASP A 230 -5.78 -14.51 -10.24
C ASP A 230 -7.06 -14.12 -9.51
N LEU A 231 -7.84 -15.14 -9.10
CA LEU A 231 -9.07 -14.96 -8.33
C LEU A 231 -8.85 -15.34 -6.87
N CYS A 232 -9.37 -14.50 -5.98
CA CYS A 232 -9.17 -14.70 -4.55
C CYS A 232 -10.44 -14.50 -3.72
N ARG A 233 -10.44 -15.12 -2.53
CA ARG A 233 -11.50 -15.06 -1.54
C ARG A 233 -10.95 -14.78 -0.16
N PHE A 234 -11.72 -14.08 0.65
CA PHE A 234 -11.48 -14.06 2.08
C PHE A 234 -11.82 -15.40 2.73
N HIS A 235 -11.02 -15.81 3.70
CA HIS A 235 -11.33 -16.99 4.52
C HIS A 235 -12.55 -16.75 5.42
N LYS A 236 -12.68 -15.54 5.98
CA LYS A 236 -13.80 -15.13 6.83
C LYS A 236 -14.41 -13.81 6.37
N ASP A 237 -15.71 -13.66 6.58
CA ASP A 237 -16.36 -12.37 6.41
C ASP A 237 -15.81 -11.33 7.39
N GLY A 238 -15.70 -10.07 6.95
CA GLY A 238 -15.18 -8.96 7.75
C GLY A 238 -13.68 -8.71 7.64
N TRP A 239 -12.90 -9.63 7.11
CA TRP A 239 -11.44 -9.46 7.01
C TRP A 239 -11.00 -8.36 6.02
N LEU A 240 -11.87 -7.92 5.14
CA LEU A 240 -11.58 -6.76 4.31
C LEU A 240 -11.34 -5.50 5.15
N ASP A 241 -12.13 -5.32 6.22
CA ASP A 241 -11.99 -4.16 7.11
C ASP A 241 -10.68 -4.19 7.90
N GLU A 242 -10.16 -5.38 8.21
CA GLU A 242 -8.90 -5.56 8.95
C GLU A 242 -7.65 -5.24 8.11
N ILE A 243 -7.76 -5.33 6.78
CA ILE A 243 -6.65 -5.02 5.88
C ILE A 243 -6.74 -3.63 5.25
N LEU A 244 -7.65 -2.78 5.72
CA LEU A 244 -7.69 -1.38 5.29
C LEU A 244 -6.49 -0.61 5.82
N LEU A 245 -5.83 0.11 4.93
CA LEU A 245 -4.82 1.07 5.30
C LEU A 245 -5.51 2.34 5.80
N ASN A 246 -5.44 2.61 7.10
CA ASN A 246 -6.02 3.82 7.68
C ASN A 246 -5.33 5.05 7.08
N ALA A 247 -6.13 5.97 6.55
CA ALA A 247 -5.66 7.29 6.22
C ALA A 247 -5.45 8.07 7.54
N ASP A 248 -4.21 8.50 7.79
CA ASP A 248 -3.90 9.43 8.90
C ASP A 248 -4.57 10.79 8.71
#